data_9558274a0ee2f8f8e1ca73f066904ff0
#
_entry.id   9558274a0ee2f8f8e1ca73f066904ff0
#
_cell.length_a   1.000
_cell.length_b   1.000
_cell.length_c   1.000
_cell.angle_alpha   90.00
_cell.angle_beta   90.00
_cell.angle_gamma   90.00
#
_symmetry.space_group_name_H-M   'P 1'
#
loop_
_entity.id
_entity.type
_entity.pdbx_description
1 polymer ?
#
loop_
_entity_poly.entity_id
_entity_poly.type
_entity_poly.pdbx_seq_one_letter_code
_entity_poly.pdbx_strand_id
1 'polypeptide(L)'
;SAQFHFHAKSEHHLDGQESDVELHVVFTKQDDSSQYLVLGILFDGDDDAETNEFLDNLNLDSLSDGDNTVNVRLDSLLDNIEGKQMFNYEGSLTTPTCDEGVTWIVLSEPVSVPTEQVKPILDIWPNDSSFQNGVGTDRDLQDTNDRDIYTFTYDGASHMNLVAVVIVGILYICGTFLLD
;
A
#
# COMPACT_ATOMS: atom_id res chain seq x y z
N SER A 1 -14.96 5.47 -3.72
CA SER A 1 -14.46 4.15 -4.14
C SER A 1 -13.12 3.89 -3.49
N ALA A 2 -12.74 2.63 -3.37
CA ALA A 2 -11.41 2.25 -2.90
C ALA A 2 -10.89 1.12 -3.79
N GLN A 3 -9.59 1.07 -3.98
CA GLN A 3 -8.86 -0.02 -4.61
C GLN A 3 -7.54 -0.18 -3.86
N PHE A 4 -6.88 -1.32 -3.99
CA PHE A 4 -5.52 -1.49 -3.52
C PHE A 4 -4.67 -2.22 -4.55
N HIS A 5 -3.37 -1.99 -4.49
CA HIS A 5 -2.37 -2.62 -5.36
C HIS A 5 -1.02 -2.68 -4.66
N PHE A 6 -0.12 -3.47 -5.20
CA PHE A 6 1.23 -3.62 -4.69
C PHE A 6 2.26 -3.10 -5.69
N HIS A 7 3.35 -2.58 -5.16
CA HIS A 7 4.58 -2.28 -5.86
C HIS A 7 5.70 -3.20 -5.38
N ALA A 8 6.47 -3.71 -6.27
CA ALA A 8 7.72 -4.39 -6.02
C ALA A 8 8.82 -3.63 -6.79
N LYS A 9 9.67 -2.90 -6.13
CA LYS A 9 9.86 -2.68 -4.69
C LYS A 9 9.04 -1.51 -4.14
N SER A 10 9.40 -0.99 -2.91
CA SER A 10 8.69 0.16 -2.35
C SER A 10 8.99 1.44 -3.11
N GLU A 11 7.96 2.28 -3.29
CA GLU A 11 8.09 3.63 -3.86
C GLU A 11 8.49 4.67 -2.80
N HIS A 12 8.17 4.42 -1.52
CA HIS A 12 8.70 5.21 -0.43
C HIS A 12 9.99 4.60 0.11
N HIS A 13 10.97 5.46 0.42
CA HIS A 13 12.17 5.07 1.13
C HIS A 13 12.16 5.69 2.53
N LEU A 14 12.29 4.87 3.55
CA LEU A 14 12.37 5.30 4.93
C LEU A 14 13.85 5.38 5.34
N ASP A 15 14.30 6.58 5.74
CA ASP A 15 15.72 6.86 6.02
C ASP A 15 16.67 6.41 4.88
N GLY A 16 16.20 6.52 3.63
CA GLY A 16 16.94 6.12 2.44
C GLY A 16 17.00 4.62 2.19
N GLN A 17 16.22 3.84 2.94
CA GLN A 17 16.09 2.40 2.75
C GLN A 17 14.81 2.08 1.97
N GLU A 18 14.97 1.27 0.94
CA GLU A 18 13.90 0.69 0.15
C GLU A 18 13.42 -0.61 0.82
N SER A 19 12.12 -0.85 0.83
CA SER A 19 11.53 -2.11 1.28
C SER A 19 11.22 -3.05 0.12
N ASP A 20 10.98 -4.32 0.42
CA ASP A 20 10.72 -5.34 -0.60
C ASP A 20 9.43 -5.07 -1.37
N VAL A 21 8.37 -4.68 -0.68
CA VAL A 21 7.03 -4.47 -1.26
C VAL A 21 6.37 -3.28 -0.59
N GLU A 22 5.58 -2.53 -1.36
CA GLU A 22 4.68 -1.52 -0.81
C GLU A 22 3.24 -1.75 -1.28
N LEU A 23 2.32 -1.71 -0.33
CA LEU A 23 0.88 -1.74 -0.56
C LEU A 23 0.34 -0.33 -0.56
N HIS A 24 -0.39 0.05 -1.61
CA HIS A 24 -1.19 1.25 -1.66
C HIS A 24 -2.68 0.92 -1.54
N VAL A 25 -3.37 1.51 -0.57
CA VAL A 25 -4.83 1.50 -0.50
C VAL A 25 -5.33 2.88 -0.87
N VAL A 26 -5.94 2.99 -2.03
CA VAL A 26 -6.35 4.26 -2.64
C VAL A 26 -7.83 4.53 -2.37
N PHE A 27 -8.12 5.67 -1.80
CA PHE A 27 -9.48 6.15 -1.55
C PHE A 27 -9.74 7.41 -2.37
N THR A 28 -10.93 7.49 -2.96
CA THR A 28 -11.41 8.70 -3.62
C THR A 28 -12.52 9.34 -2.82
N LYS A 29 -12.51 10.64 -2.72
CA LYS A 29 -13.59 11.38 -2.05
C LYS A 29 -14.90 11.19 -2.80
N GLN A 30 -16.01 11.00 -2.07
CA GLN A 30 -17.29 10.68 -2.66
C GLN A 30 -17.85 11.80 -3.54
N ASP A 31 -17.62 13.05 -3.14
CA ASP A 31 -18.18 14.23 -3.83
C ASP A 31 -17.16 14.89 -4.78
N ASP A 32 -15.91 14.43 -4.81
CA ASP A 32 -14.82 14.95 -5.63
C ASP A 32 -13.80 13.87 -5.94
N SER A 33 -13.96 13.23 -7.08
CA SER A 33 -13.08 12.14 -7.52
C SER A 33 -11.67 12.57 -7.92
N SER A 34 -11.36 13.86 -7.88
CA SER A 34 -10.00 14.38 -8.09
C SER A 34 -9.17 14.46 -6.80
N GLN A 35 -9.79 14.20 -5.65
CA GLN A 35 -9.11 14.16 -4.36
C GLN A 35 -8.90 12.71 -3.93
N TYR A 36 -7.65 12.37 -3.68
CA TYR A 36 -7.21 11.04 -3.27
C TYR A 36 -6.64 11.08 -1.85
N LEU A 37 -6.90 10.01 -1.12
CA LEU A 37 -6.14 9.66 0.08
C LEU A 37 -5.56 8.28 -0.16
N VAL A 38 -4.25 8.14 0.01
CA VAL A 38 -3.56 6.86 -0.16
C VAL A 38 -2.87 6.46 1.14
N LEU A 39 -3.15 5.24 1.58
CA LEU A 39 -2.45 4.61 2.68
C LEU A 39 -1.35 3.73 2.09
N GLY A 40 -0.09 4.04 2.43
CA GLY A 40 1.10 3.27 2.07
C GLY A 40 1.57 2.41 3.25
N ILE A 41 1.73 1.11 3.02
CA ILE A 41 2.26 0.16 4.00
C ILE A 41 3.40 -0.62 3.34
N LEU A 42 4.59 -0.49 3.93
CA LEU A 42 5.79 -1.16 3.47
C LEU A 42 5.94 -2.51 4.16
N PHE A 43 6.41 -3.51 3.43
CA PHE A 43 6.67 -4.85 3.94
C PHE A 43 8.09 -5.29 3.61
N ASP A 44 8.75 -5.89 4.60
CA ASP A 44 10.06 -6.51 4.44
C ASP A 44 9.98 -8.01 4.77
N GLY A 45 10.57 -8.83 3.92
CA GLY A 45 10.67 -10.27 4.12
C GLY A 45 11.66 -10.60 5.24
N ASP A 46 11.19 -11.36 6.23
CA ASP A 46 11.98 -11.84 7.35
C ASP A 46 11.49 -13.25 7.71
N ASP A 47 12.34 -14.26 7.54
CA ASP A 47 11.98 -15.67 7.78
C ASP A 47 11.63 -15.98 9.24
N ASP A 48 12.02 -15.12 10.17
CA ASP A 48 11.71 -15.23 11.59
C ASP A 48 10.43 -14.47 12.00
N ALA A 49 9.80 -13.76 11.05
CA ALA A 49 8.56 -12.99 11.30
C ALA A 49 7.34 -13.90 11.45
N GLU A 50 6.35 -13.43 12.20
CA GLU A 50 5.05 -14.09 12.28
C GLU A 50 4.23 -13.86 11.00
N THR A 51 3.39 -14.85 10.65
CA THR A 51 2.48 -14.78 9.49
C THR A 51 1.59 -13.54 9.57
N ASN A 52 1.59 -12.75 8.52
CA ASN A 52 0.70 -11.61 8.37
C ASN A 52 -0.66 -12.07 7.87
N GLU A 53 -1.71 -11.90 8.70
CA GLU A 53 -3.06 -12.39 8.38
C GLU A 53 -3.65 -11.73 7.13
N PHE A 54 -3.36 -10.46 6.88
CA PHE A 54 -3.85 -9.78 5.68
C PHE A 54 -3.27 -10.40 4.41
N LEU A 55 -1.94 -10.59 4.34
CA LEU A 55 -1.28 -11.21 3.19
C LEU A 55 -1.67 -12.67 3.01
N ASP A 56 -1.82 -13.42 4.11
CA ASP A 56 -2.27 -14.81 4.08
C ASP A 56 -3.67 -14.94 3.46
N ASN A 57 -4.60 -14.07 3.83
CA ASN A 57 -5.96 -14.03 3.29
C ASN A 57 -6.02 -13.67 1.80
N LEU A 58 -5.00 -13.00 1.25
CA LEU A 58 -4.90 -12.74 -0.19
C LEU A 58 -4.62 -14.00 -0.99
N ASN A 59 -3.96 -15.01 -0.37
CA ASN A 59 -3.60 -16.27 -1.00
C ASN A 59 -2.89 -16.07 -2.36
N LEU A 60 -1.86 -15.22 -2.34
CA LEU A 60 -1.17 -14.72 -3.55
C LEU A 60 -0.63 -15.83 -4.44
N ASP A 61 -0.17 -16.96 -3.84
CA ASP A 61 0.31 -18.13 -4.58
C ASP A 61 -0.75 -18.79 -5.47
N SER A 62 -2.03 -18.58 -5.17
CA SER A 62 -3.13 -19.15 -5.97
C SER A 62 -3.59 -18.25 -7.10
N LEU A 63 -3.08 -17.01 -7.17
CA LEU A 63 -3.45 -16.08 -8.22
C LEU A 63 -2.81 -16.52 -9.54
N SER A 64 -3.59 -16.50 -10.60
CA SER A 64 -3.13 -16.72 -11.97
C SER A 64 -3.28 -15.46 -12.78
N ASP A 65 -2.57 -15.36 -13.92
CA ASP A 65 -2.78 -14.27 -14.86
C ASP A 65 -4.26 -14.11 -15.21
N GLY A 66 -4.78 -12.91 -15.01
CA GLY A 66 -6.15 -12.54 -15.31
C GLY A 66 -6.94 -12.04 -14.08
N ASP A 67 -8.24 -11.86 -14.28
CA ASP A 67 -9.14 -11.37 -13.24
C ASP A 67 -9.35 -12.42 -12.14
N ASN A 68 -8.76 -12.20 -10.99
CA ASN A 68 -9.00 -12.98 -9.78
C ASN A 68 -9.84 -12.18 -8.79
N THR A 69 -10.79 -12.84 -8.15
CA THR A 69 -11.61 -12.23 -7.10
C THR A 69 -11.29 -12.90 -5.77
N VAL A 70 -10.81 -12.12 -4.80
CA VAL A 70 -10.59 -12.57 -3.43
C VAL A 70 -11.43 -11.72 -2.47
N ASN A 71 -11.91 -12.35 -1.41
CA ASN A 71 -12.60 -11.63 -0.34
C ASN A 71 -11.53 -11.20 0.68
N VAL A 72 -11.25 -9.92 0.71
CA VAL A 72 -10.24 -9.36 1.59
C VAL A 72 -10.89 -8.75 2.84
N ARG A 73 -10.33 -9.06 3.99
CA ARG A 73 -10.68 -8.41 5.26
C ARG A 73 -9.68 -7.30 5.54
N LEU A 74 -10.13 -6.05 5.36
CA LEU A 74 -9.28 -4.88 5.66
C LEU A 74 -9.09 -4.62 7.15
N ASP A 75 -9.90 -5.23 8.03
CA ASP A 75 -9.68 -5.17 9.47
C ASP A 75 -8.33 -5.78 9.86
N SER A 76 -7.93 -6.92 9.29
CA SER A 76 -6.60 -7.49 9.53
C SER A 76 -5.45 -6.61 9.02
N LEU A 77 -5.70 -5.75 8.02
CA LEU A 77 -4.72 -4.73 7.62
C LEU A 77 -4.60 -3.63 8.68
N LEU A 78 -5.72 -3.21 9.27
CA LEU A 78 -5.72 -2.17 10.30
C LEU A 78 -4.99 -2.62 11.58
N ASP A 79 -5.02 -3.92 11.91
CA ASP A 79 -4.28 -4.48 13.04
C ASP A 79 -2.77 -4.27 12.91
N ASN A 80 -2.25 -4.21 11.68
CA ASN A 80 -0.82 -3.96 11.41
C ASN A 80 -0.39 -2.52 11.71
N ILE A 81 -1.31 -1.58 11.71
CA ILE A 81 -1.02 -0.15 11.87
C ILE A 81 -1.46 0.43 13.22
N GLU A 82 -2.21 -0.33 14.03
CA GLU A 82 -2.65 0.13 15.35
C GLU A 82 -1.45 0.39 16.28
N GLY A 83 -1.45 1.55 16.91
CA GLY A 83 -0.35 1.99 17.77
C GLY A 83 0.92 2.41 17.04
N LYS A 84 0.94 2.33 15.72
CA LYS A 84 2.11 2.69 14.92
C LYS A 84 2.14 4.18 14.57
N GLN A 85 3.35 4.67 14.36
CA GLN A 85 3.57 6.02 13.85
C GLN A 85 3.36 6.04 12.33
N MET A 86 2.78 7.13 11.86
CA MET A 86 2.50 7.36 10.44
C MET A 86 3.08 8.70 10.00
N PHE A 87 3.53 8.78 8.76
CA PHE A 87 3.81 10.03 8.07
C PHE A 87 2.56 10.49 7.31
N ASN A 88 2.35 11.80 7.25
CA ASN A 88 1.32 12.42 6.41
C ASN A 88 1.92 13.58 5.61
N TYR A 89 1.66 13.58 4.31
CA TYR A 89 2.12 14.65 3.42
C TYR A 89 1.23 14.75 2.18
N GLU A 90 1.28 15.92 1.51
CA GLU A 90 0.61 16.12 0.22
C GLU A 90 1.57 15.78 -0.92
N GLY A 91 1.13 14.95 -1.84
CA GLY A 91 1.94 14.45 -2.96
C GLY A 91 1.13 14.22 -4.23
N SER A 92 1.60 13.29 -5.03
CA SER A 92 1.04 12.96 -6.35
C SER A 92 0.66 11.48 -6.47
N LEU A 93 -0.03 11.12 -7.53
CA LEU A 93 -0.08 9.75 -8.01
C LEU A 93 1.32 9.31 -8.45
N THR A 94 1.62 8.02 -8.29
CA THR A 94 2.91 7.44 -8.69
C THR A 94 2.88 6.88 -10.11
N THR A 95 1.70 6.68 -10.66
CA THR A 95 1.50 6.27 -12.06
C THR A 95 1.13 7.46 -12.95
N PRO A 96 1.41 7.45 -14.27
CA PRO A 96 0.97 8.46 -15.20
C PRO A 96 -0.55 8.71 -15.11
N THR A 97 -1.02 9.92 -15.03
CA THR A 97 -0.39 11.23 -15.29
C THR A 97 0.45 11.83 -14.15
N CYS A 98 0.61 11.17 -13.01
CA CYS A 98 1.36 11.66 -11.84
C CYS A 98 0.78 12.98 -11.28
N ASP A 99 -0.54 13.11 -11.32
CA ASP A 99 -1.22 14.34 -10.89
C ASP A 99 -1.05 14.55 -9.39
N GLU A 100 -0.80 15.80 -9.00
CA GLU A 100 -0.76 16.24 -7.61
C GLU A 100 -2.17 16.25 -6.99
N GLY A 101 -2.26 16.31 -5.66
CA GLY A 101 -3.53 16.35 -4.93
C GLY A 101 -3.86 15.02 -4.23
N VAL A 102 -2.82 14.25 -3.93
CA VAL A 102 -2.92 13.04 -3.13
C VAL A 102 -2.47 13.34 -1.71
N THR A 103 -3.36 13.11 -0.75
CA THR A 103 -2.98 13.08 0.67
C THR A 103 -2.43 11.70 0.99
N TRP A 104 -1.14 11.61 1.26
CA TRP A 104 -0.45 10.39 1.64
C TRP A 104 -0.45 10.18 3.14
N ILE A 105 -0.73 8.95 3.55
CA ILE A 105 -0.51 8.44 4.91
C ILE A 105 0.36 7.19 4.77
N VAL A 106 1.57 7.23 5.30
CA VAL A 106 2.56 6.16 5.12
C VAL A 106 3.01 5.65 6.47
N LEU A 107 3.03 4.33 6.65
CA LEU A 107 3.56 3.73 7.87
C LEU A 107 5.05 4.08 8.03
N SER A 108 5.46 4.51 9.23
CA SER A 108 6.82 5.03 9.46
C SER A 108 7.87 3.94 9.61
N GLU A 109 7.46 2.67 9.70
CA GLU A 109 8.33 1.50 9.80
C GLU A 109 7.76 0.38 8.95
N PRO A 110 8.58 -0.38 8.21
CA PRO A 110 8.09 -1.54 7.48
C PRO A 110 7.48 -2.60 8.43
N VAL A 111 6.54 -3.35 7.91
CA VAL A 111 6.00 -4.54 8.58
C VAL A 111 6.85 -5.74 8.18
N SER A 112 7.53 -6.38 9.16
CA SER A 112 8.23 -7.63 8.91
C SER A 112 7.21 -8.76 8.72
N VAL A 113 7.39 -9.54 7.66
CA VAL A 113 6.53 -10.66 7.30
C VAL A 113 7.36 -11.83 6.79
N PRO A 114 6.90 -13.09 6.88
CA PRO A 114 7.62 -14.19 6.28
C PRO A 114 7.95 -13.93 4.81
N THR A 115 9.19 -14.18 4.40
CA THR A 115 9.67 -13.95 3.03
C THR A 115 8.76 -14.60 1.98
N GLU A 116 8.18 -15.75 2.31
CA GLU A 116 7.23 -16.47 1.44
C GLU A 116 5.95 -15.67 1.15
N GLN A 117 5.54 -14.75 2.02
CA GLN A 117 4.33 -13.95 1.81
C GLN A 117 4.54 -12.79 0.83
N VAL A 118 5.75 -12.24 0.74
CA VAL A 118 6.07 -11.15 -0.23
C VAL A 118 6.65 -11.70 -1.54
N LYS A 119 7.22 -12.90 -1.49
CA LYS A 119 7.86 -13.54 -2.65
C LYS A 119 6.96 -13.64 -3.89
N PRO A 120 5.68 -14.01 -3.82
CA PRO A 120 4.80 -14.04 -4.99
C PRO A 120 4.71 -12.70 -5.71
N ILE A 121 4.72 -11.58 -4.96
CA ILE A 121 4.69 -10.23 -5.52
C ILE A 121 6.03 -9.92 -6.19
N LEU A 122 7.14 -10.23 -5.51
CA LEU A 122 8.48 -10.01 -6.03
C LEU A 122 8.78 -10.84 -7.29
N ASP A 123 8.20 -12.02 -7.42
CA ASP A 123 8.47 -12.94 -8.53
C ASP A 123 7.66 -12.63 -9.81
N ILE A 124 6.69 -11.71 -9.76
CA ILE A 124 5.82 -11.40 -10.91
C ILE A 124 6.62 -10.77 -12.06
N TRP A 125 7.49 -9.80 -11.78
CA TRP A 125 8.13 -8.97 -12.81
C TRP A 125 9.56 -9.30 -13.21
N PRO A 126 10.37 -10.15 -12.54
CA PRO A 126 11.79 -10.35 -12.85
C PRO A 126 12.08 -10.79 -14.29
N ASN A 127 11.07 -11.24 -15.03
CA ASN A 127 11.21 -11.70 -16.41
C ASN A 127 10.35 -10.90 -17.39
N ASP A 128 9.66 -9.87 -16.93
CA ASP A 128 8.83 -9.02 -17.78
C ASP A 128 9.55 -7.71 -18.10
N SER A 129 10.17 -7.67 -19.29
CA SER A 129 10.90 -6.48 -19.75
C SER A 129 9.99 -5.28 -20.07
N SER A 130 8.66 -5.42 -19.99
CA SER A 130 7.70 -4.33 -20.15
C SER A 130 7.64 -3.42 -18.93
N PHE A 131 8.02 -3.95 -17.75
CA PHE A 131 8.09 -3.20 -16.51
C PHE A 131 9.55 -2.94 -16.11
N GLN A 132 10.03 -1.71 -16.26
CA GLN A 132 11.37 -1.25 -15.87
C GLN A 132 12.50 -2.27 -16.18
N ASN A 133 12.41 -2.97 -17.32
CA ASN A 133 13.32 -4.06 -17.70
C ASN A 133 13.37 -5.24 -16.69
N GLY A 134 12.26 -5.51 -15.99
CA GLY A 134 12.16 -6.59 -15.04
C GLY A 134 12.75 -6.28 -13.65
N VAL A 135 12.87 -5.00 -13.30
CA VAL A 135 13.44 -4.58 -11.99
C VAL A 135 12.34 -4.35 -10.95
N GLY A 136 11.15 -3.94 -11.35
CA GLY A 136 10.04 -3.68 -10.44
C GLY A 136 8.98 -2.77 -11.05
N THR A 137 8.06 -2.30 -10.23
CA THR A 137 6.98 -1.38 -10.62
C THR A 137 7.03 -0.07 -9.84
N ASP A 138 8.11 0.17 -9.12
CA ASP A 138 8.34 1.37 -8.34
C ASP A 138 8.68 2.57 -9.25
N ARG A 139 8.19 3.74 -8.88
CA ARG A 139 8.59 5.01 -9.50
C ARG A 139 9.89 5.50 -8.89
N ASP A 140 10.78 6.05 -9.70
CA ASP A 140 11.97 6.75 -9.20
C ASP A 140 11.60 7.79 -8.13
N LEU A 141 12.41 7.87 -7.06
CA LEU A 141 12.22 8.86 -5.99
C LEU A 141 12.13 10.28 -6.54
N GLN A 142 11.17 11.02 -6.01
CA GLN A 142 10.99 12.44 -6.31
C GLN A 142 11.49 13.28 -5.14
N ASP A 143 12.02 14.47 -5.45
CA ASP A 143 12.38 15.44 -4.42
C ASP A 143 11.17 15.83 -3.57
N THR A 144 11.38 16.01 -2.28
CA THR A 144 10.31 16.46 -1.37
C THR A 144 9.86 17.90 -1.67
N ASN A 145 10.68 18.68 -2.39
CA ASN A 145 10.40 20.09 -2.76
C ASN A 145 9.96 20.95 -1.56
N ASP A 146 10.63 20.75 -0.41
CA ASP A 146 10.33 21.43 0.86
C ASP A 146 8.88 21.19 1.36
N ARG A 147 8.24 20.10 0.98
CA ARG A 147 6.90 19.72 1.49
C ARG A 147 6.97 19.47 2.98
N ASP A 148 5.95 19.93 3.70
CA ASP A 148 5.77 19.60 5.09
C ASP A 148 5.39 18.11 5.24
N ILE A 149 6.14 17.39 6.08
CA ILE A 149 5.85 16.01 6.45
C ILE A 149 5.48 16.00 7.93
N TYR A 150 4.26 15.62 8.22
CA TYR A 150 3.74 15.50 9.58
C TYR A 150 3.82 14.07 10.08
N THR A 151 3.92 13.89 11.40
CA THR A 151 3.87 12.59 12.03
C THR A 151 2.73 12.52 13.04
N PHE A 152 2.07 11.38 13.11
CA PHE A 152 1.05 11.08 14.12
C PHE A 152 1.06 9.60 14.46
N THR A 153 0.51 9.24 15.61
CA THR A 153 0.32 7.84 15.98
C THR A 153 -1.14 7.46 15.77
N TYR A 154 -1.35 6.34 15.12
CA TYR A 154 -2.68 5.79 14.92
C TYR A 154 -3.08 4.96 16.16
N ASP A 155 -3.96 5.49 17.00
CA ASP A 155 -4.29 4.92 18.33
C ASP A 155 -5.56 4.04 18.33
N GLY A 156 -6.00 3.61 17.18
CA GLY A 156 -7.20 2.78 17.07
C GLY A 156 -8.49 3.44 17.61
N ALA A 157 -8.42 4.21 18.67
CA ALA A 157 -9.58 4.85 19.31
C ALA A 157 -10.00 6.16 18.64
N SER A 158 -9.08 6.84 17.96
CA SER A 158 -9.36 8.00 17.08
C SER A 158 -10.09 7.61 15.80
N HIS A 159 -10.41 6.34 15.64
CA HIS A 159 -11.01 5.72 14.45
C HIS A 159 -12.28 6.38 13.96
N MET A 160 -13.02 7.03 14.83
CA MET A 160 -14.28 7.64 14.41
C MET A 160 -14.11 8.74 13.37
N ASN A 161 -12.92 9.34 13.23
CA ASN A 161 -12.70 10.42 12.27
C ASN A 161 -11.88 10.02 11.04
N LEU A 162 -10.87 9.15 11.16
CA LEU A 162 -10.10 8.70 9.99
C LEU A 162 -10.76 7.49 9.34
N VAL A 163 -11.25 6.55 10.15
CA VAL A 163 -11.92 5.34 9.69
C VAL A 163 -13.38 5.60 9.29
N ALA A 164 -14.07 6.62 9.83
CA ALA A 164 -15.37 6.99 9.30
C ALA A 164 -15.28 7.49 7.85
N VAL A 165 -14.17 8.10 7.46
CA VAL A 165 -13.89 8.40 6.04
C VAL A 165 -13.53 7.12 5.28
N VAL A 166 -12.86 6.16 5.92
CA VAL A 166 -12.38 4.91 5.34
C VAL A 166 -13.44 3.79 5.37
N ILE A 167 -14.17 3.59 6.47
CA ILE A 167 -15.06 2.42 6.66
C ILE A 167 -16.49 2.64 6.14
N VAL A 168 -17.01 3.83 6.04
CA VAL A 168 -18.33 4.06 5.42
C VAL A 168 -18.32 3.76 3.91
N GLY A 169 -17.12 3.70 3.29
CA GLY A 169 -16.93 3.22 1.93
C GLY A 169 -16.67 1.71 1.78
N ILE A 170 -16.40 0.98 2.88
CA ILE A 170 -15.79 -0.37 2.85
C ILE A 170 -16.81 -1.52 3.00
N LEU A 171 -18.10 -1.28 3.08
CA LEU A 171 -19.06 -2.36 3.31
C LEU A 171 -19.17 -3.39 2.18
N TYR A 172 -18.53 -3.20 1.03
CA TYR A 172 -18.37 -4.20 -0.04
C TYR A 172 -17.17 -3.87 -0.93
N ILE A 173 -16.00 -4.42 -0.65
CA ILE A 173 -14.91 -4.44 -1.62
C ILE A 173 -14.81 -5.85 -2.21
N CYS A 174 -15.30 -5.98 -3.44
CA CYS A 174 -14.78 -6.95 -4.38
C CYS A 174 -13.41 -6.39 -4.81
N GLY A 175 -12.33 -6.93 -4.24
CA GLY A 175 -10.98 -6.51 -4.63
C GLY A 175 -10.74 -6.94 -6.07
N THR A 176 -10.64 -5.99 -6.97
CA THR A 176 -9.95 -6.23 -8.23
C THR A 176 -8.49 -5.96 -7.98
N PHE A 177 -7.67 -6.98 -8.06
CA PHE A 177 -6.22 -6.81 -8.13
C PHE A 177 -5.91 -6.11 -9.46
N LEU A 178 -5.41 -4.89 -9.38
CA LEU A 178 -4.64 -4.29 -10.44
C LEU A 178 -3.18 -4.44 -10.00
N LEU A 179 -2.48 -5.33 -10.65
CA LEU A 179 -1.03 -5.40 -10.61
C LEU A 179 -0.58 -4.48 -11.74
N ASP A 180 -0.07 -3.30 -11.40
CA ASP A 180 0.57 -2.37 -12.34
C ASP A 180 2.08 -2.63 -12.40
#